data_2f4aac4fd42b2e6d04e9d7a902ebf3db
#
_entry.id   2f4aac4fd42b2e6d04e9d7a902ebf3db
#
_cell.length_a   1.000
_cell.length_b   1.000
_cell.length_c   1.000
_cell.angle_alpha   90.00
_cell.angle_beta   90.00
_cell.angle_gamma   90.00
#
_symmetry.space_group_name_H-M   'P 1'
#
loop_
_entity.id
_entity.type
_entity.pdbx_description
1 polymer ?
#
loop_
_entity_poly.entity_id
_entity_poly.type
_entity_poly.pdbx_seq_one_letter_code
_entity_poly.pdbx_strand_id
1 'polypeptide(L)'
;MISRIRSIKRVISATATVGATLFMLTAGAAASDKKLLHAVVGIETTISPDARTARILGTQRQGSGVVIDDEGLVLTIGYLMLEADGAVITGPRGKVVPATVVAYDSETGLGLLRLMQKLNVVPLRLGDSSQLKKQDQVIIASRGGPQPLSAAQVVSRRIFSGYWEYLLERAIFTSPPHRFHSGAALIGRDGRLLGIGSLLVNDAVAPNVPSPGNMFVPVNGLKPVLADLLQSGRRTGRKRPWIGANTVEANGRLFVTRVTPNGPADAAGIKIGDLILGLGGYPIESQPDFYRRLWRSGEPGSEIDVNILSKGANDLKIRKVTIKSKDRYKWLKIKRSY
;
A
#
# COMPACT_ATOMS: atom_id res chain seq x y z
N MET A 1 56.78 47.46 -45.68
CA MET A 1 55.38 47.97 -45.56
C MET A 1 54.67 47.09 -44.61
N ILE A 2 54.85 47.17 -43.30
CA ILE A 2 54.25 48.02 -42.25
C ILE A 2 52.70 47.77 -42.16
N SER A 3 52.33 47.26 -40.94
CA SER A 3 51.04 47.47 -40.27
C SER A 3 49.94 46.45 -40.50
N ARG A 4 49.70 45.60 -39.60
CA ARG A 4 48.73 45.74 -38.47
C ARG A 4 48.66 44.43 -37.59
N ILE A 5 49.43 44.53 -36.49
CA ILE A 5 49.15 43.64 -35.34
C ILE A 5 48.56 44.56 -34.28
N ARG A 6 47.31 44.45 -33.96
CA ARG A 6 46.68 44.87 -32.67
C ARG A 6 45.22 44.38 -32.63
N SER A 7 44.97 43.51 -31.71
CA SER A 7 43.72 43.39 -30.94
C SER A 7 43.21 41.96 -30.83
N ILE A 8 43.90 41.18 -30.04
CA ILE A 8 43.28 39.95 -29.42
C ILE A 8 43.82 39.88 -27.99
N LYS A 9 43.27 40.67 -27.11
CA LYS A 9 43.38 40.51 -25.66
C LYS A 9 42.19 41.21 -25.01
N ARG A 10 41.07 40.49 -24.85
CA ARG A 10 40.00 40.75 -23.88
C ARG A 10 38.75 39.93 -24.22
N VAL A 11 38.80 38.63 -24.13
CA VAL A 11 37.60 37.77 -23.97
C VAL A 11 38.02 36.47 -23.27
N ILE A 12 38.65 36.53 -22.12
CA ILE A 12 38.83 35.38 -21.24
C ILE A 12 38.69 35.92 -19.80
N SER A 13 37.47 36.23 -19.38
CA SER A 13 37.19 36.45 -17.96
C SER A 13 35.69 36.41 -17.58
N ALA A 14 34.82 35.89 -18.42
CA ALA A 14 33.40 35.87 -18.08
C ALA A 14 32.80 34.44 -18.00
N THR A 15 33.55 33.40 -18.34
CA THR A 15 33.02 32.02 -18.43
C THR A 15 33.32 31.14 -17.21
N ALA A 16 34.16 31.58 -16.28
CA ALA A 16 34.50 30.75 -15.11
C ALA A 16 33.54 30.89 -13.91
N THR A 17 32.72 31.95 -13.85
CA THR A 17 31.86 32.23 -12.68
C THR A 17 30.48 31.59 -12.81
N VAL A 18 30.00 31.32 -14.02
CA VAL A 18 28.68 30.68 -14.24
C VAL A 18 28.73 29.15 -14.02
N GLY A 19 29.90 28.52 -14.29
CA GLY A 19 30.07 27.08 -14.09
C GLY A 19 30.10 26.65 -12.61
N ALA A 20 30.68 27.49 -11.73
CA ALA A 20 30.80 27.20 -10.31
C ALA A 20 29.45 27.32 -9.55
N THR A 21 28.59 28.26 -9.95
CA THR A 21 27.27 28.46 -9.33
C THR A 21 26.28 27.36 -9.73
N LEU A 22 26.37 26.84 -10.95
CA LEU A 22 25.51 25.73 -11.41
C LEU A 22 25.90 24.39 -10.76
N PHE A 23 27.19 24.19 -10.48
CA PHE A 23 27.71 22.98 -9.82
C PHE A 23 27.38 22.93 -8.32
N MET A 24 27.30 24.08 -7.65
CA MET A 24 26.87 24.15 -6.24
C MET A 24 25.38 23.93 -6.04
N LEU A 25 24.52 24.34 -6.98
CA LEU A 25 23.09 24.11 -6.94
C LEU A 25 22.75 22.60 -7.12
N THR A 26 23.48 21.89 -7.96
CA THR A 26 23.28 20.45 -8.17
C THR A 26 23.78 19.61 -6.99
N ALA A 27 24.88 20.01 -6.34
CA ALA A 27 25.40 19.34 -5.15
C ALA A 27 24.51 19.51 -3.92
N GLY A 28 23.87 20.66 -3.75
CA GLY A 28 22.90 20.94 -2.69
C GLY A 28 21.62 20.12 -2.82
N ALA A 29 21.08 19.98 -4.02
CA ALA A 29 19.90 19.16 -4.31
C ALA A 29 20.19 17.67 -4.06
N ALA A 30 21.31 17.15 -4.55
CA ALA A 30 21.70 15.76 -4.34
C ALA A 30 21.99 15.40 -2.86
N ALA A 31 22.47 16.35 -2.06
CA ALA A 31 22.67 16.16 -0.62
C ALA A 31 21.35 16.20 0.16
N SER A 32 20.39 17.03 -0.28
CA SER A 32 19.04 17.08 0.28
C SER A 32 18.28 15.77 -0.02
N ASP A 33 18.37 15.28 -1.24
CA ASP A 33 17.73 14.03 -1.67
C ASP A 33 18.24 12.81 -0.90
N LYS A 34 19.55 12.74 -0.64
CA LYS A 34 20.14 11.68 0.19
C LYS A 34 19.63 11.71 1.64
N LYS A 35 19.39 12.88 2.21
CA LYS A 35 18.84 13.00 3.58
C LYS A 35 17.39 12.52 3.66
N LEU A 36 16.55 12.82 2.66
CA LEU A 36 15.17 12.35 2.59
C LEU A 36 15.09 10.81 2.54
N LEU A 37 16.03 10.18 1.85
CA LEU A 37 16.08 8.72 1.75
C LEU A 37 16.44 8.02 3.07
N HIS A 38 17.01 8.72 4.03
CA HIS A 38 17.28 8.17 5.35
C HIS A 38 15.99 7.90 6.14
N ALA A 39 14.87 8.54 5.80
CA ALA A 39 13.55 8.25 6.38
C ALA A 39 12.97 6.91 5.90
N VAL A 40 13.47 6.36 4.78
CA VAL A 40 13.05 5.06 4.29
C VAL A 40 13.86 3.97 4.99
N VAL A 41 13.17 3.10 5.72
CA VAL A 41 13.76 2.10 6.61
C VAL A 41 13.38 0.67 6.18
N GLY A 42 14.21 -0.30 6.52
CA GLY A 42 13.87 -1.72 6.39
C GLY A 42 12.97 -2.16 7.55
N ILE A 43 12.06 -3.07 7.28
CA ILE A 43 11.17 -3.69 8.27
C ILE A 43 11.33 -5.20 8.17
N GLU A 44 11.52 -5.85 9.31
CA GLU A 44 11.46 -7.29 9.46
C GLU A 44 10.51 -7.62 10.60
N THR A 45 9.60 -8.58 10.37
CA THR A 45 8.67 -9.04 11.40
C THR A 45 8.66 -10.56 11.45
N THR A 46 8.53 -11.07 12.66
CA THR A 46 8.31 -12.49 12.92
C THR A 46 6.88 -12.68 13.42
N ILE A 47 6.20 -13.63 12.84
CA ILE A 47 4.79 -13.93 13.07
C ILE A 47 4.72 -15.35 13.66
N SER A 48 3.92 -15.55 14.71
CA SER A 48 3.68 -16.90 15.25
C SER A 48 3.15 -17.84 14.14
N PRO A 49 3.64 -19.09 14.06
CA PRO A 49 3.10 -20.09 13.14
C PRO A 49 1.59 -20.32 13.29
N ASP A 50 1.04 -20.09 14.49
CA ASP A 50 -0.39 -20.25 14.80
C ASP A 50 -1.23 -19.03 14.43
N ALA A 51 -0.61 -17.96 13.94
CA ALA A 51 -1.33 -16.77 13.47
C ALA A 51 -2.14 -17.10 12.22
N ARG A 52 -3.32 -16.51 12.11
CA ARG A 52 -4.25 -16.77 11.00
C ARG A 52 -3.70 -16.37 9.65
N THR A 53 -2.83 -15.37 9.62
CA THR A 53 -2.17 -14.90 8.38
C THR A 53 -0.88 -15.65 8.07
N ALA A 54 -0.30 -16.44 8.99
CA ALA A 54 0.98 -17.11 8.81
C ALA A 54 0.99 -18.04 7.59
N ARG A 55 -0.08 -18.81 7.40
CA ARG A 55 -0.20 -19.77 6.27
C ARG A 55 -0.24 -19.08 4.89
N ILE A 56 -0.65 -17.80 4.83
CA ILE A 56 -0.84 -17.08 3.56
C ILE A 56 0.31 -16.11 3.29
N LEU A 57 0.73 -15.40 4.34
CA LEU A 57 1.71 -14.32 4.24
C LEU A 57 3.10 -14.73 4.76
N GLY A 58 3.23 -15.96 5.27
CA GLY A 58 4.46 -16.45 5.88
C GLY A 58 4.64 -15.95 7.32
N THR A 59 5.63 -16.56 8.01
CA THR A 59 6.01 -16.25 9.38
C THR A 59 7.17 -15.27 9.49
N GLN A 60 7.93 -15.08 8.41
CA GLN A 60 8.98 -14.07 8.27
C GLN A 60 8.58 -13.11 7.16
N ARG A 61 8.44 -11.81 7.48
CA ARG A 61 8.03 -10.81 6.50
C ARG A 61 9.03 -9.68 6.49
N GLN A 62 9.39 -9.24 5.28
CA GLN A 62 10.37 -8.20 5.06
C GLN A 62 9.83 -7.17 4.06
N GLY A 63 10.19 -5.93 4.27
CA GLY A 63 9.82 -4.83 3.40
C GLY A 63 10.40 -3.51 3.85
N SER A 64 9.72 -2.44 3.47
CA SER A 64 10.12 -1.08 3.77
C SER A 64 9.08 -0.36 4.60
N GLY A 65 9.49 0.73 5.23
CA GLY A 65 8.62 1.70 5.87
C GLY A 65 9.21 3.08 5.77
N VAL A 66 8.44 4.07 6.17
CA VAL A 66 8.81 5.47 6.09
C VAL A 66 8.61 6.13 7.45
N VAL A 67 9.65 6.71 8.02
CA VAL A 67 9.55 7.55 9.22
C VAL A 67 8.83 8.84 8.83
N ILE A 68 7.69 9.14 9.47
CA ILE A 68 6.80 10.26 9.10
C ILE A 68 6.66 11.33 10.18
N ASP A 69 7.21 11.12 11.39
CA ASP A 69 7.28 12.11 12.46
C ASP A 69 8.61 12.06 13.24
N ASP A 70 8.86 13.08 14.05
CA ASP A 70 10.08 13.20 14.87
C ASP A 70 10.10 12.27 16.09
N GLU A 71 8.97 11.64 16.40
CA GLU A 71 8.83 10.65 17.47
C GLU A 71 9.09 9.22 16.99
N GLY A 72 9.40 9.04 15.69
CA GLY A 72 9.71 7.74 15.11
C GLY A 72 8.49 6.91 14.73
N LEU A 73 7.40 7.55 14.32
CA LEU A 73 6.28 6.86 13.69
C LEU A 73 6.66 6.41 12.29
N VAL A 74 6.52 5.11 12.03
CA VAL A 74 6.85 4.48 10.75
C VAL A 74 5.56 4.06 10.04
N LEU A 75 5.32 4.61 8.86
CA LEU A 75 4.22 4.22 7.98
C LEU A 75 4.68 3.10 7.04
N THR A 76 3.88 2.05 6.91
CA THR A 76 4.16 0.91 6.03
C THR A 76 2.87 0.32 5.47
N ILE A 77 2.99 -0.82 4.76
CA ILE A 77 1.85 -1.62 4.33
C ILE A 77 1.53 -2.69 5.37
N GLY A 78 0.26 -2.83 5.73
CA GLY A 78 -0.18 -3.60 6.88
C GLY A 78 0.16 -5.09 6.83
N TYR A 79 0.18 -5.73 5.65
CA TYR A 79 0.46 -7.16 5.58
C TYR A 79 1.88 -7.52 6.09
N LEU A 80 2.80 -6.57 6.17
CA LEU A 80 4.12 -6.79 6.77
C LEU A 80 4.03 -7.01 8.29
N MET A 81 3.02 -6.42 8.95
CA MET A 81 2.94 -6.38 10.41
C MET A 81 1.68 -7.03 11.02
N LEU A 82 0.77 -7.55 10.18
CA LEU A 82 -0.45 -8.23 10.68
C LEU A 82 -0.09 -9.41 11.57
N GLU A 83 -0.65 -9.41 12.80
CA GLU A 83 -0.43 -10.43 13.83
C GLU A 83 1.04 -10.57 14.30
N ALA A 84 1.91 -9.58 14.01
CA ALA A 84 3.25 -9.51 14.59
C ALA A 84 3.18 -9.03 16.03
N ASP A 85 4.02 -9.59 16.89
CA ASP A 85 4.19 -9.13 18.26
C ASP A 85 5.07 -7.87 18.32
N GLY A 86 5.94 -7.64 17.33
CA GLY A 86 6.81 -6.49 17.16
C GLY A 86 7.50 -6.51 15.80
N ALA A 87 8.37 -5.54 15.58
CA ALA A 87 9.16 -5.43 14.36
C ALA A 87 10.60 -5.04 14.67
N VAL A 88 11.52 -5.40 13.78
CA VAL A 88 12.90 -4.93 13.77
C VAL A 88 13.04 -3.97 12.60
N ILE A 89 13.53 -2.76 12.89
CA ILE A 89 13.70 -1.70 11.90
C ILE A 89 15.18 -1.48 11.62
N THR A 90 15.56 -1.55 10.35
CA THR A 90 16.91 -1.22 9.90
C THR A 90 16.94 0.17 9.27
N GLY A 91 17.55 1.10 9.97
CA GLY A 91 17.73 2.49 9.56
C GLY A 91 18.99 2.73 8.73
N PRO A 92 19.34 4.01 8.49
CA PRO A 92 20.56 4.40 7.80
C PRO A 92 21.81 3.80 8.44
N ARG A 93 22.80 3.50 7.63
CA ARG A 93 24.09 2.91 8.05
C ARG A 93 23.96 1.58 8.81
N GLY A 94 22.84 0.86 8.61
CA GLY A 94 22.61 -0.44 9.26
C GLY A 94 22.20 -0.35 10.73
N LYS A 95 21.85 0.83 11.27
CA LYS A 95 21.36 0.95 12.63
C LYS A 95 20.07 0.16 12.81
N VAL A 96 20.07 -0.81 13.70
CA VAL A 96 18.93 -1.68 14.00
C VAL A 96 18.23 -1.21 15.27
N VAL A 97 16.91 -1.08 15.22
CA VAL A 97 16.07 -0.59 16.33
C VAL A 97 14.80 -1.42 16.40
N PRO A 98 14.38 -1.90 17.59
CA PRO A 98 13.07 -2.53 17.73
C PRO A 98 11.95 -1.50 17.58
N ALA A 99 10.79 -1.99 17.16
CA ALA A 99 9.58 -1.17 17.01
C ALA A 99 8.34 -1.96 17.45
N THR A 100 7.36 -1.24 17.96
CA THR A 100 6.07 -1.77 18.39
C THR A 100 5.00 -1.56 17.34
N VAL A 101 4.00 -2.44 17.30
CA VAL A 101 2.81 -2.30 16.45
C VAL A 101 1.87 -1.27 17.08
N VAL A 102 1.60 -0.17 16.36
CA VAL A 102 0.72 0.91 16.80
C VAL A 102 -0.68 0.72 16.28
N ALA A 103 -0.83 0.58 14.96
CA ALA A 103 -2.14 0.56 14.34
C ALA A 103 -2.13 -0.16 12.99
N TYR A 104 -3.32 -0.64 12.61
CA TYR A 104 -3.61 -1.13 11.27
C TYR A 104 -4.95 -0.57 10.80
N ASP A 105 -4.96 0.04 9.63
CA ASP A 105 -6.19 0.45 8.95
C ASP A 105 -6.60 -0.60 7.92
N SER A 106 -7.62 -1.39 8.22
CA SER A 106 -8.11 -2.45 7.34
C SER A 106 -8.74 -1.92 6.04
N GLU A 107 -9.13 -0.64 5.99
CA GLU A 107 -9.75 -0.04 4.80
C GLU A 107 -8.72 0.38 3.75
N THR A 108 -7.62 1.00 4.18
CA THR A 108 -6.53 1.39 3.28
C THR A 108 -5.45 0.32 3.19
N GLY A 109 -5.38 -0.60 4.15
CA GLY A 109 -4.30 -1.57 4.25
C GLY A 109 -2.99 -0.98 4.81
N LEU A 110 -2.98 0.28 5.27
CA LEU A 110 -1.81 0.91 5.86
C LEU A 110 -1.57 0.44 7.29
N GLY A 111 -0.31 0.36 7.68
CA GLY A 111 0.12 -0.01 9.02
C GLY A 111 1.06 1.03 9.63
N LEU A 112 1.02 1.16 10.96
CA LEU A 112 1.86 2.07 11.73
C LEU A 112 2.65 1.30 12.77
N LEU A 113 3.96 1.56 12.82
CA LEU A 113 4.89 1.08 13.83
C LEU A 113 5.48 2.28 14.58
N ARG A 114 5.90 2.09 15.83
CA ARG A 114 6.62 3.09 16.64
C ARG A 114 8.00 2.57 16.98
N LEU A 115 9.04 3.32 16.61
CA LEU A 115 10.40 3.02 17.00
C LEU A 115 10.55 3.12 18.53
N MET A 116 11.20 2.15 19.14
CA MET A 116 11.53 2.19 20.56
C MET A 116 12.76 3.06 20.87
N GLN A 117 13.53 3.41 19.85
CA GLN A 117 14.68 4.31 19.93
C GLN A 117 14.73 5.19 18.67
N LYS A 118 15.13 6.45 18.82
CA LYS A 118 15.23 7.39 17.70
C LYS A 118 16.35 7.00 16.71
N LEU A 119 16.03 7.09 15.44
CA LEU A 119 17.00 6.86 14.35
C LEU A 119 17.79 8.13 13.97
N ASN A 120 17.38 9.32 14.48
CA ASN A 120 17.95 10.62 14.13
C ASN A 120 17.94 10.87 12.60
N VAL A 121 16.80 10.63 11.99
CA VAL A 121 16.52 10.90 10.58
C VAL A 121 15.52 12.04 10.45
N VAL A 122 15.59 12.79 9.35
CA VAL A 122 14.56 13.79 9.01
C VAL A 122 13.34 13.04 8.48
N PRO A 123 12.16 13.16 9.12
CA PRO A 123 10.95 12.48 8.66
C PRO A 123 10.53 12.92 7.26
N LEU A 124 9.96 11.99 6.50
CA LEU A 124 9.37 12.30 5.21
C LEU A 124 7.94 12.81 5.39
N ARG A 125 7.70 14.07 5.03
CA ARG A 125 6.40 14.71 5.19
C ARG A 125 5.36 14.13 4.21
N LEU A 126 4.12 13.96 4.68
CA LEU A 126 3.00 13.53 3.84
C LEU A 126 2.65 14.64 2.82
N GLY A 127 2.64 14.29 1.55
CA GLY A 127 2.19 15.14 0.46
C GLY A 127 0.68 15.02 0.21
N ASP A 128 0.21 15.61 -0.88
CA ASP A 128 -1.18 15.47 -1.35
C ASP A 128 -1.24 14.54 -2.57
N SER A 129 -1.55 13.27 -2.31
CA SER A 129 -1.67 12.26 -3.38
C SER A 129 -2.87 12.48 -4.30
N SER A 130 -3.82 13.39 -3.97
CA SER A 130 -4.94 13.71 -4.84
C SER A 130 -4.53 14.49 -6.09
N GLN A 131 -3.41 15.23 -6.00
CA GLN A 131 -2.87 16.05 -7.08
C GLN A 131 -2.13 15.25 -8.15
N LEU A 132 -1.74 14.00 -7.85
CA LEU A 132 -1.06 13.14 -8.82
C LEU A 132 -1.91 12.91 -10.07
N LYS A 133 -1.30 13.11 -11.22
CA LYS A 133 -1.88 12.88 -12.55
C LYS A 133 -1.14 11.77 -13.28
N LYS A 134 -1.79 11.23 -14.31
CA LYS A 134 -1.11 10.35 -15.28
C LYS A 134 0.07 11.11 -15.91
N GLN A 135 1.20 10.42 -16.10
CA GLN A 135 2.47 10.92 -16.61
C GLN A 135 3.33 11.71 -15.59
N ASP A 136 2.86 11.94 -14.37
CA ASP A 136 3.72 12.54 -13.36
C ASP A 136 4.92 11.62 -13.05
N GLN A 137 6.10 12.24 -13.01
CA GLN A 137 7.34 11.56 -12.62
C GLN A 137 7.42 11.47 -11.09
N VAL A 138 7.76 10.30 -10.60
CA VAL A 138 7.87 9.98 -9.18
C VAL A 138 9.13 9.16 -8.92
N ILE A 139 9.55 9.13 -7.67
CA ILE A 139 10.65 8.27 -7.22
C ILE A 139 10.06 7.20 -6.31
N ILE A 140 10.43 5.94 -6.54
CA ILE A 140 10.16 4.84 -5.62
C ILE A 140 11.42 4.60 -4.80
N ALA A 141 11.29 4.66 -3.47
CA ALA A 141 12.39 4.40 -2.55
C ALA A 141 12.05 3.23 -1.61
N SER A 142 12.95 2.26 -1.52
CA SER A 142 12.83 1.09 -0.65
C SER A 142 14.11 0.82 0.12
N ARG A 143 14.04 0.01 1.17
CA ARG A 143 15.22 -0.58 1.83
C ARG A 143 15.29 -2.05 1.47
N GLY A 144 16.50 -2.49 1.17
CA GLY A 144 16.77 -3.84 0.69
C GLY A 144 16.93 -3.91 -0.82
N GLY A 145 17.71 -4.91 -1.26
CA GLY A 145 18.04 -5.13 -2.65
C GLY A 145 19.09 -4.18 -3.24
N PRO A 146 19.55 -4.50 -4.46
CA PRO A 146 20.66 -3.78 -5.11
C PRO A 146 20.24 -2.41 -5.67
N GLN A 147 18.94 -2.16 -5.85
CA GLN A 147 18.41 -0.91 -6.39
C GLN A 147 17.36 -0.33 -5.44
N PRO A 148 17.78 0.40 -4.38
CA PRO A 148 16.86 0.96 -3.41
C PRO A 148 16.03 2.12 -3.96
N LEU A 149 16.41 2.69 -5.10
CA LEU A 149 15.76 3.81 -5.78
C LEU A 149 15.43 3.46 -7.22
N SER A 150 14.25 3.89 -7.67
CA SER A 150 13.84 3.81 -9.07
C SER A 150 13.04 5.05 -9.46
N ALA A 151 13.37 5.63 -10.60
CA ALA A 151 12.48 6.56 -11.26
C ALA A 151 11.31 5.79 -11.86
N ALA A 152 10.11 6.33 -11.70
CA ALA A 152 8.90 5.76 -12.27
C ALA A 152 7.94 6.86 -12.70
N GLN A 153 6.92 6.49 -13.46
CA GLN A 153 5.87 7.38 -13.91
C GLN A 153 4.51 6.85 -13.45
N VAL A 154 3.62 7.73 -13.03
CA VAL A 154 2.22 7.39 -12.77
C VAL A 154 1.55 7.07 -14.10
N VAL A 155 1.13 5.83 -14.29
CA VAL A 155 0.50 5.37 -15.53
C VAL A 155 -1.01 5.28 -15.45
N SER A 156 -1.54 5.13 -14.23
CA SER A 156 -3.00 5.08 -14.01
C SER A 156 -3.35 5.47 -12.57
N ARG A 157 -4.57 5.99 -12.42
CA ARG A 157 -5.23 6.17 -11.12
C ARG A 157 -6.66 5.68 -11.25
N ARG A 158 -6.95 4.56 -10.62
CA ARG A 158 -8.25 3.90 -10.77
C ARG A 158 -8.63 3.13 -9.52
N ILE A 159 -9.86 2.61 -9.51
CA ILE A 159 -10.30 1.64 -8.53
C ILE A 159 -9.38 0.42 -8.59
N PHE A 160 -8.99 -0.05 -7.43
CA PHE A 160 -8.36 -1.34 -7.24
C PHE A 160 -9.19 -2.16 -6.26
N SER A 161 -9.67 -3.32 -6.68
CA SER A 161 -10.30 -4.30 -5.81
C SER A 161 -9.39 -5.51 -5.64
N GLY A 162 -9.02 -5.79 -4.39
CA GLY A 162 -8.25 -6.98 -4.04
C GLY A 162 -9.16 -8.18 -3.78
N TYR A 163 -8.68 -9.39 -4.05
CA TYR A 163 -9.45 -10.61 -3.82
C TYR A 163 -9.79 -10.86 -2.33
N TRP A 164 -9.18 -10.14 -1.40
CA TRP A 164 -9.30 -10.32 0.06
C TRP A 164 -10.26 -9.34 0.75
N GLU A 165 -11.36 -8.98 0.13
CA GLU A 165 -12.33 -7.97 0.60
C GLU A 165 -11.66 -6.60 0.81
N TYR A 166 -11.09 -6.06 -0.25
CA TYR A 166 -10.32 -4.83 -0.23
C TYR A 166 -10.63 -3.95 -1.43
N LEU A 167 -10.82 -2.66 -1.21
CA LEU A 167 -11.14 -1.70 -2.26
C LEU A 167 -10.47 -0.35 -1.99
N LEU A 168 -9.73 0.12 -2.96
CA LEU A 168 -9.23 1.50 -3.03
C LEU A 168 -9.87 2.22 -4.20
N GLU A 169 -10.51 3.36 -3.94
CA GLU A 169 -11.20 4.12 -4.99
C GLU A 169 -10.23 4.79 -5.98
N ARG A 170 -9.04 5.16 -5.53
CA ARG A 170 -8.05 5.90 -6.33
C ARG A 170 -6.62 5.38 -6.08
N ALA A 171 -6.40 4.09 -6.25
CA ALA A 171 -5.06 3.51 -6.19
C ALA A 171 -4.14 4.17 -7.22
N ILE A 172 -2.85 4.25 -6.91
CA ILE A 172 -1.82 4.83 -7.78
C ILE A 172 -1.07 3.68 -8.43
N PHE A 173 -0.99 3.69 -9.77
CA PHE A 173 -0.22 2.70 -10.52
C PHE A 173 0.95 3.37 -11.21
N THR A 174 2.12 2.75 -11.10
CA THR A 174 3.37 3.25 -11.67
C THR A 174 4.05 2.21 -12.56
N SER A 175 4.85 2.65 -13.51
CA SER A 175 5.73 1.85 -14.36
C SER A 175 7.03 2.64 -14.60
N PRO A 176 8.18 1.97 -14.78
CA PRO A 176 8.44 0.53 -14.71
C PRO A 176 8.29 -0.05 -13.29
N PRO A 177 8.21 -1.40 -13.18
CA PRO A 177 8.04 -2.05 -11.88
C PRO A 177 9.30 -1.98 -11.00
N HIS A 178 9.10 -1.71 -9.72
CA HIS A 178 10.11 -1.81 -8.68
C HIS A 178 9.89 -3.09 -7.87
N ARG A 179 10.88 -3.97 -7.83
CA ARG A 179 10.74 -5.32 -7.23
C ARG A 179 10.52 -5.29 -5.71
N PHE A 180 11.19 -4.37 -5.01
CA PHE A 180 11.12 -4.25 -3.54
C PHE A 180 10.02 -3.27 -3.13
N HIS A 181 8.81 -3.49 -3.65
CA HIS A 181 7.68 -2.58 -3.52
C HIS A 181 6.99 -2.60 -2.16
N SER A 182 7.10 -3.70 -1.39
CA SER A 182 6.39 -3.87 -0.11
C SER A 182 6.76 -2.78 0.89
N GLY A 183 5.84 -1.85 1.15
CA GLY A 183 6.06 -0.71 2.05
C GLY A 183 6.97 0.39 1.50
N ALA A 184 7.40 0.31 0.23
CA ALA A 184 8.25 1.32 -0.40
C ALA A 184 7.56 2.69 -0.45
N ALA A 185 8.35 3.77 -0.32
CA ALA A 185 7.89 5.13 -0.44
C ALA A 185 7.68 5.52 -1.91
N LEU A 186 6.53 6.08 -2.24
CA LEU A 186 6.31 6.82 -3.48
C LEU A 186 6.49 8.31 -3.20
N ILE A 187 7.51 8.94 -3.78
CA ILE A 187 7.92 10.31 -3.48
C ILE A 187 7.66 11.18 -4.70
N GLY A 188 7.01 12.32 -4.48
CA GLY A 188 6.76 13.33 -5.51
C GLY A 188 7.98 14.20 -5.80
N ARG A 189 7.88 15.03 -6.83
CA ARG A 189 8.95 15.99 -7.21
C ARG A 189 9.26 17.02 -6.12
N ASP A 190 8.31 17.28 -5.23
CA ASP A 190 8.43 18.15 -4.08
C ASP A 190 9.09 17.48 -2.86
N GLY A 191 9.57 16.24 -3.01
CA GLY A 191 10.18 15.45 -1.94
C GLY A 191 9.20 14.94 -0.89
N ARG A 192 7.88 15.01 -1.12
CA ARG A 192 6.86 14.54 -0.18
C ARG A 192 6.40 13.12 -0.48
N LEU A 193 5.99 12.42 0.58
CA LEU A 193 5.43 11.08 0.48
C LEU A 193 4.01 11.12 -0.08
N LEU A 194 3.77 10.42 -1.18
CA LEU A 194 2.48 10.39 -1.89
C LEU A 194 1.77 9.03 -1.80
N GLY A 195 2.52 7.96 -1.55
CA GLY A 195 1.96 6.61 -1.46
C GLY A 195 2.89 5.61 -0.80
N ILE A 196 2.33 4.49 -0.38
CA ILE A 196 3.04 3.33 0.16
C ILE A 196 2.86 2.15 -0.78
N GLY A 197 3.96 1.53 -1.18
CA GLY A 197 3.99 0.39 -2.08
C GLY A 197 3.26 -0.82 -1.49
N SER A 198 2.40 -1.42 -2.29
CA SER A 198 1.59 -2.57 -1.87
C SER A 198 1.80 -3.78 -2.77
N LEU A 199 1.66 -3.66 -4.08
CA LEU A 199 1.66 -4.80 -4.99
C LEU A 199 2.55 -4.58 -6.21
N LEU A 200 3.10 -5.68 -6.71
CA LEU A 200 3.50 -5.82 -8.11
C LEU A 200 2.26 -6.22 -8.91
N VAL A 201 2.01 -5.58 -10.04
CA VAL A 201 0.85 -5.85 -10.89
C VAL A 201 1.29 -6.01 -12.35
N ASN A 202 0.52 -6.77 -13.12
CA ASN A 202 0.81 -7.02 -14.52
C ASN A 202 -0.02 -6.15 -15.48
N ASP A 203 -0.88 -5.27 -14.94
CA ASP A 203 -1.86 -4.48 -15.67
C ASP A 203 -1.88 -3.02 -15.22
N ALA A 204 -0.70 -2.43 -14.94
CA ALA A 204 -0.59 -1.09 -14.33
C ALA A 204 -1.27 0.03 -15.14
N VAL A 205 -1.26 -0.04 -16.46
CA VAL A 205 -1.84 1.01 -17.35
C VAL A 205 -3.36 0.97 -17.35
N ALA A 206 -3.94 -0.23 -17.50
CA ALA A 206 -5.39 -0.44 -17.52
C ALA A 206 -5.72 -1.90 -17.16
N PRO A 207 -6.91 -2.21 -16.63
CA PRO A 207 -7.31 -3.58 -16.34
C PRO A 207 -7.17 -4.48 -17.56
N ASN A 208 -6.60 -5.66 -17.35
CA ASN A 208 -6.38 -6.69 -18.39
C ASN A 208 -5.48 -6.25 -19.57
N VAL A 209 -4.76 -5.12 -19.46
CA VAL A 209 -3.76 -4.70 -20.43
C VAL A 209 -2.38 -5.06 -19.90
N PRO A 210 -1.64 -6.02 -20.51
CA PRO A 210 -0.32 -6.42 -20.05
C PRO A 210 0.64 -5.22 -19.96
N SER A 211 0.95 -4.80 -18.75
CA SER A 211 1.80 -3.64 -18.45
C SER A 211 2.33 -3.76 -17.02
N PRO A 212 3.49 -4.40 -16.83
CA PRO A 212 4.08 -4.58 -15.50
C PRO A 212 4.32 -3.24 -14.79
N GLY A 213 3.98 -3.20 -13.51
CA GLY A 213 4.15 -2.01 -12.68
C GLY A 213 3.88 -2.29 -11.20
N ASN A 214 3.70 -1.23 -10.44
CA ASN A 214 3.36 -1.33 -9.02
C ASN A 214 2.05 -0.61 -8.72
N MET A 215 1.36 -1.10 -7.69
CA MET A 215 0.23 -0.42 -7.08
C MET A 215 0.63 0.14 -5.72
N PHE A 216 0.34 1.43 -5.51
CA PHE A 216 0.58 2.15 -4.26
C PHE A 216 -0.74 2.57 -3.62
N VAL A 217 -0.77 2.48 -2.29
CA VAL A 217 -1.85 3.02 -1.46
C VAL A 217 -1.62 4.52 -1.28
N PRO A 218 -2.56 5.40 -1.67
CA PRO A 218 -2.43 6.84 -1.50
C PRO A 218 -2.36 7.27 -0.04
N VAL A 219 -1.43 8.17 0.32
CA VAL A 219 -1.31 8.67 1.71
C VAL A 219 -2.48 9.53 2.16
N ASN A 220 -3.29 10.08 1.24
CA ASN A 220 -4.50 10.83 1.59
C ASN A 220 -5.54 9.96 2.32
N GLY A 221 -5.49 8.63 2.16
CA GLY A 221 -6.32 7.71 2.95
C GLY A 221 -5.95 7.63 4.43
N LEU A 222 -4.70 7.96 4.79
CA LEU A 222 -4.21 7.97 6.17
C LEU A 222 -4.64 9.24 6.93
N LYS A 223 -4.53 10.41 6.28
CA LYS A 223 -4.67 11.71 6.93
C LYS A 223 -5.93 11.85 7.80
N PRO A 224 -7.15 11.52 7.30
CA PRO A 224 -8.38 11.71 8.07
C PRO A 224 -8.52 10.74 9.24
N VAL A 225 -7.75 9.67 9.30
CA VAL A 225 -7.88 8.61 10.30
C VAL A 225 -6.64 8.44 11.18
N LEU A 226 -5.59 9.24 10.95
CA LEU A 226 -4.33 9.11 11.69
C LEU A 226 -4.53 9.28 13.20
N ALA A 227 -5.33 10.25 13.63
CA ALA A 227 -5.64 10.44 15.04
C ALA A 227 -6.32 9.21 15.66
N ASP A 228 -7.33 8.64 15.00
CA ASP A 228 -8.02 7.43 15.43
C ASP A 228 -7.04 6.25 15.55
N LEU A 229 -6.16 6.10 14.54
CA LEU A 229 -5.17 5.03 14.53
C LEU A 229 -4.20 5.14 15.70
N LEU A 230 -3.73 6.35 16.01
CA LEU A 230 -2.83 6.58 17.14
C LEU A 230 -3.54 6.35 18.48
N GLN A 231 -4.77 6.78 18.63
CA GLN A 231 -5.54 6.66 19.86
C GLN A 231 -6.07 5.24 20.09
N SER A 232 -6.66 4.62 19.05
CA SER A 232 -7.45 3.40 19.17
C SER A 232 -6.82 2.18 18.49
N GLY A 233 -5.68 2.33 17.79
CA GLY A 233 -5.01 1.29 17.02
C GLY A 233 -5.72 0.91 15.73
N ARG A 234 -6.88 1.51 15.47
CA ARG A 234 -7.69 1.27 14.28
C ARG A 234 -8.62 2.45 14.02
N ARG A 235 -9.19 2.50 12.84
CA ARG A 235 -10.22 3.48 12.46
C ARG A 235 -11.41 3.38 13.42
N THR A 236 -11.94 4.53 13.84
CA THR A 236 -13.20 4.65 14.58
C THR A 236 -14.39 4.80 13.63
N GLY A 237 -15.61 4.81 14.16
CA GLY A 237 -16.84 4.89 13.38
C GLY A 237 -17.34 3.53 12.89
N ARG A 238 -18.14 3.56 11.79
CA ARG A 238 -18.80 2.37 11.24
C ARG A 238 -17.78 1.33 10.78
N LYS A 239 -17.91 0.12 11.29
CA LYS A 239 -17.05 -1.01 10.94
C LYS A 239 -17.62 -1.74 9.74
N ARG A 240 -16.74 -2.21 8.87
CA ARG A 240 -17.13 -3.02 7.71
C ARG A 240 -17.38 -4.47 8.13
N PRO A 241 -18.53 -5.07 7.78
CA PRO A 241 -18.73 -6.49 7.93
C PRO A 241 -17.75 -7.25 7.04
N TRP A 242 -17.20 -8.34 7.55
CA TRP A 242 -16.29 -9.22 6.85
C TRP A 242 -16.91 -10.63 6.77
N ILE A 243 -16.89 -11.23 5.60
CA ILE A 243 -17.45 -12.56 5.37
C ILE A 243 -16.40 -13.66 5.22
N GLY A 244 -15.17 -13.32 4.89
CA GLY A 244 -14.06 -14.29 4.77
C GLY A 244 -14.07 -15.07 3.46
N ALA A 245 -14.63 -14.51 2.40
CA ALA A 245 -14.59 -15.05 1.04
C ALA A 245 -13.68 -14.19 0.15
N ASN A 246 -12.62 -14.79 -0.40
CA ASN A 246 -11.84 -14.15 -1.45
C ASN A 246 -12.55 -14.34 -2.79
N THR A 247 -12.64 -13.27 -3.56
CA THR A 247 -13.35 -13.29 -4.84
C THR A 247 -12.47 -12.77 -5.97
N VAL A 248 -12.79 -13.17 -7.19
CA VAL A 248 -12.19 -12.63 -8.42
C VAL A 248 -13.29 -12.38 -9.44
N GLU A 249 -13.19 -11.27 -10.13
CA GLU A 249 -14.05 -10.99 -11.27
C GLU A 249 -13.40 -11.53 -12.55
N ALA A 250 -14.12 -12.36 -13.28
CA ALA A 250 -13.71 -12.90 -14.56
C ALA A 250 -14.91 -12.95 -15.50
N ASN A 251 -14.78 -12.38 -16.71
CA ASN A 251 -15.85 -12.34 -17.72
C ASN A 251 -17.18 -11.76 -17.19
N GLY A 252 -17.09 -10.67 -16.40
CA GLY A 252 -18.25 -10.03 -15.79
C GLY A 252 -18.98 -10.87 -14.71
N ARG A 253 -18.32 -11.89 -14.17
CA ARG A 253 -18.85 -12.78 -13.13
C ARG A 253 -17.92 -12.84 -11.93
N LEU A 254 -18.48 -12.93 -10.73
CA LEU A 254 -17.75 -12.94 -9.47
C LEU A 254 -17.65 -14.34 -8.89
N PHE A 255 -16.45 -14.93 -8.93
CA PHE A 255 -16.16 -16.26 -8.43
C PHE A 255 -15.49 -16.22 -7.06
N VAL A 256 -15.86 -17.17 -6.19
CA VAL A 256 -15.15 -17.43 -4.94
C VAL A 256 -13.87 -18.22 -5.23
N THR A 257 -12.71 -17.63 -4.94
CA THR A 257 -11.40 -18.27 -5.18
C THR A 257 -10.80 -18.88 -3.92
N ARG A 258 -11.26 -18.42 -2.76
CA ARG A 258 -10.83 -18.92 -1.46
C ARG A 258 -11.89 -18.65 -0.41
N VAL A 259 -12.04 -19.56 0.53
CA VAL A 259 -12.85 -19.40 1.74
C VAL A 259 -11.92 -19.49 2.95
N THR A 260 -12.04 -18.55 3.88
CA THR A 260 -11.25 -18.54 5.11
C THR A 260 -11.74 -19.68 6.04
N PRO A 261 -10.89 -20.66 6.40
CA PRO A 261 -11.30 -21.76 7.27
C PRO A 261 -11.87 -21.26 8.60
N ASN A 262 -13.00 -21.83 9.02
CA ASN A 262 -13.77 -21.42 10.18
C ASN A 262 -14.25 -19.95 10.16
N GLY A 263 -14.18 -19.30 9.00
CA GLY A 263 -14.70 -17.96 8.74
C GLY A 263 -16.22 -17.95 8.52
N PRO A 264 -16.84 -16.77 8.41
CA PRO A 264 -18.28 -16.65 8.21
C PRO A 264 -18.80 -17.35 6.95
N ALA A 265 -18.14 -17.18 5.80
CA ALA A 265 -18.52 -17.80 4.55
C ALA A 265 -18.39 -19.34 4.58
N ASP A 266 -17.32 -19.85 5.25
CA ASP A 266 -17.13 -21.29 5.46
C ASP A 266 -18.24 -21.89 6.31
N ALA A 267 -18.58 -21.24 7.44
CA ALA A 267 -19.66 -21.64 8.31
C ALA A 267 -21.04 -21.62 7.60
N ALA A 268 -21.21 -20.75 6.61
CA ALA A 268 -22.43 -20.65 5.80
C ALA A 268 -22.44 -21.64 4.61
N GLY A 269 -21.39 -22.45 4.41
CA GLY A 269 -21.30 -23.45 3.36
C GLY A 269 -20.97 -22.91 1.97
N ILE A 270 -20.36 -21.71 1.88
CA ILE A 270 -19.78 -21.18 0.65
C ILE A 270 -18.51 -21.99 0.31
N LYS A 271 -18.33 -22.31 -0.97
CA LYS A 271 -17.19 -23.11 -1.43
C LYS A 271 -16.40 -22.41 -2.52
N ILE A 272 -15.15 -22.83 -2.69
CA ILE A 272 -14.30 -22.37 -3.80
C ILE A 272 -14.93 -22.78 -5.13
N GLY A 273 -15.05 -21.82 -6.04
CA GLY A 273 -15.68 -21.97 -7.35
C GLY A 273 -17.16 -21.61 -7.39
N ASP A 274 -17.79 -21.31 -6.25
CA ASP A 274 -19.15 -20.76 -6.24
C ASP A 274 -19.16 -19.40 -6.95
N LEU A 275 -20.24 -19.16 -7.70
CA LEU A 275 -20.47 -17.91 -8.40
C LEU A 275 -21.43 -17.05 -7.56
N ILE A 276 -20.99 -15.84 -7.21
CA ILE A 276 -21.84 -14.87 -6.50
C ILE A 276 -22.66 -14.11 -7.54
N LEU A 277 -23.98 -14.19 -7.45
CA LEU A 277 -24.93 -13.58 -8.37
C LEU A 277 -25.58 -12.32 -7.80
N GLY A 278 -25.75 -12.25 -6.48
CA GLY A 278 -26.45 -11.15 -5.83
C GLY A 278 -26.17 -11.05 -4.34
N LEU A 279 -26.47 -9.90 -3.77
CA LEU A 279 -26.39 -9.62 -2.34
C LEU A 279 -27.59 -8.78 -1.92
N GLY A 280 -28.25 -9.21 -0.83
CA GLY A 280 -29.40 -8.49 -0.27
C GLY A 280 -30.58 -8.37 -1.24
N GLY A 281 -30.78 -9.32 -2.16
CA GLY A 281 -31.83 -9.30 -3.18
C GLY A 281 -31.47 -8.55 -4.46
N TYR A 282 -30.30 -7.93 -4.55
CA TYR A 282 -29.86 -7.18 -5.74
C TYR A 282 -28.76 -7.94 -6.49
N PRO A 283 -28.79 -7.94 -7.83
CA PRO A 283 -27.72 -8.53 -8.64
C PRO A 283 -26.41 -7.76 -8.44
N ILE A 284 -25.27 -8.47 -8.57
CA ILE A 284 -23.92 -7.92 -8.51
C ILE A 284 -23.43 -7.65 -9.92
N GLU A 285 -22.96 -6.43 -10.17
CA GLU A 285 -22.43 -5.99 -11.47
C GLU A 285 -20.91 -6.17 -11.60
N SER A 286 -20.17 -6.05 -10.46
CA SER A 286 -18.72 -6.14 -10.43
C SER A 286 -18.22 -6.47 -9.03
N GLN A 287 -16.93 -6.80 -8.89
CA GLN A 287 -16.30 -6.99 -7.58
C GLN A 287 -16.32 -5.69 -6.73
N PRO A 288 -16.04 -4.48 -7.25
CA PRO A 288 -16.22 -3.24 -6.49
C PRO A 288 -17.66 -3.01 -6.03
N ASP A 289 -18.67 -3.32 -6.86
CA ASP A 289 -20.09 -3.22 -6.49
C ASP A 289 -20.41 -4.19 -5.34
N PHE A 290 -19.96 -5.44 -5.43
CA PHE A 290 -20.11 -6.42 -4.38
C PHE A 290 -19.55 -5.92 -3.04
N TYR A 291 -18.33 -5.40 -3.00
CA TYR A 291 -17.73 -4.91 -1.76
C TYR A 291 -18.46 -3.68 -1.20
N ARG A 292 -18.88 -2.74 -2.04
CA ARG A 292 -19.65 -1.57 -1.60
C ARG A 292 -20.99 -1.97 -0.99
N ARG A 293 -21.70 -2.91 -1.60
CA ARG A 293 -22.96 -3.46 -1.07
C ARG A 293 -22.74 -4.24 0.21
N LEU A 294 -21.74 -5.12 0.23
CA LEU A 294 -21.35 -5.89 1.42
C LEU A 294 -21.12 -4.95 2.63
N TRP A 295 -20.34 -3.89 2.44
CA TRP A 295 -20.03 -2.98 3.54
C TRP A 295 -21.17 -2.02 3.90
N ARG A 296 -22.17 -1.87 3.04
CA ARG A 296 -23.40 -1.12 3.34
C ARG A 296 -24.49 -1.97 3.98
N SER A 297 -24.44 -3.29 3.86
CA SER A 297 -25.50 -4.19 4.33
C SER A 297 -25.64 -4.25 5.86
N GLY A 298 -24.67 -3.76 6.63
CA GLY A 298 -24.75 -3.76 8.09
C GLY A 298 -23.41 -3.48 8.76
N GLU A 299 -23.34 -3.80 10.04
CA GLU A 299 -22.12 -3.84 10.84
C GLU A 299 -21.66 -5.29 11.07
N PRO A 300 -20.44 -5.52 11.58
CA PRO A 300 -20.01 -6.85 11.97
C PRO A 300 -21.00 -7.52 12.94
N GLY A 301 -21.39 -8.73 12.61
CA GLY A 301 -22.45 -9.48 13.29
C GLY A 301 -23.78 -9.51 12.55
N SER A 302 -23.96 -8.63 11.55
CA SER A 302 -25.16 -8.67 10.69
C SER A 302 -25.22 -9.93 9.84
N GLU A 303 -26.43 -10.39 9.59
CA GLU A 303 -26.74 -11.44 8.63
C GLU A 303 -26.81 -10.85 7.22
N ILE A 304 -26.12 -11.48 6.29
CA ILE A 304 -25.96 -11.01 4.92
C ILE A 304 -26.40 -12.10 3.98
N ASP A 305 -27.47 -11.84 3.23
CA ASP A 305 -28.00 -12.76 2.24
C ASP A 305 -27.25 -12.66 0.92
N VAL A 306 -26.67 -13.75 0.48
CA VAL A 306 -25.94 -13.86 -0.77
C VAL A 306 -26.60 -14.92 -1.68
N ASN A 307 -26.89 -14.56 -2.90
CA ASN A 307 -27.37 -15.48 -3.93
C ASN A 307 -26.17 -16.07 -4.66
N ILE A 308 -26.04 -17.39 -4.65
CA ILE A 308 -24.94 -18.11 -5.28
C ILE A 308 -25.44 -19.18 -6.25
N LEU A 309 -24.64 -19.47 -7.26
CA LEU A 309 -24.72 -20.67 -8.04
C LEU A 309 -23.55 -21.58 -7.64
N SER A 310 -23.83 -22.75 -7.12
CA SER A 310 -22.81 -23.68 -6.63
C SER A 310 -22.03 -24.30 -7.79
N LYS A 311 -20.70 -24.41 -7.64
CA LYS A 311 -19.85 -25.12 -8.60
C LYS A 311 -20.31 -26.59 -8.73
N GLY A 312 -20.51 -27.03 -9.98
CA GLY A 312 -20.85 -28.43 -10.28
C GLY A 312 -22.29 -28.84 -9.91
N ALA A 313 -23.16 -27.89 -9.64
CA ALA A 313 -24.58 -28.19 -9.51
C ALA A 313 -25.14 -28.70 -10.86
N ASN A 314 -25.70 -29.89 -10.86
CA ASN A 314 -26.34 -30.50 -12.05
C ASN A 314 -27.60 -29.72 -12.46
N ASP A 315 -28.20 -29.02 -11.49
CA ASP A 315 -29.31 -28.09 -11.68
C ASP A 315 -28.75 -26.66 -11.54
N LEU A 316 -29.06 -25.78 -12.47
CA LEU A 316 -28.68 -24.34 -12.42
C LEU A 316 -29.48 -23.59 -11.33
N LYS A 317 -29.64 -24.20 -10.15
CA LYS A 317 -30.45 -23.68 -9.08
C LYS A 317 -29.70 -22.64 -8.24
N ILE A 318 -30.22 -21.44 -8.19
CA ILE A 318 -29.70 -20.37 -7.35
C ILE A 318 -30.03 -20.70 -5.88
N ARG A 319 -29.01 -20.70 -5.03
CA ARG A 319 -29.15 -20.86 -3.58
C ARG A 319 -29.04 -19.49 -2.91
N LYS A 320 -29.95 -19.19 -2.00
CA LYS A 320 -29.79 -18.10 -1.05
C LYS A 320 -29.05 -18.64 0.17
N VAL A 321 -27.94 -17.99 0.52
CA VAL A 321 -27.08 -18.31 1.68
C VAL A 321 -27.00 -17.11 2.59
N THR A 322 -27.34 -17.28 3.86
CA THR A 322 -27.24 -16.23 4.87
C THR A 322 -25.91 -16.38 5.61
N ILE A 323 -25.09 -15.33 5.58
CA ILE A 323 -23.76 -15.29 6.19
C ILE A 323 -23.78 -14.36 7.40
N LYS A 324 -23.49 -14.86 8.60
CA LYS A 324 -23.31 -14.03 9.79
C LYS A 324 -21.91 -13.43 9.81
N SER A 325 -21.78 -12.16 9.42
CA SER A 325 -20.52 -11.46 9.28
C SER A 325 -19.75 -11.29 10.59
N LYS A 326 -18.46 -11.00 10.51
CA LYS A 326 -17.58 -10.73 11.67
C LYS A 326 -16.77 -9.44 11.50
N ASP A 327 -16.22 -8.91 12.60
CA ASP A 327 -15.20 -7.88 12.59
C ASP A 327 -13.84 -8.52 12.23
N ARG A 328 -13.29 -8.16 11.06
CA ARG A 328 -12.02 -8.71 10.58
C ARG A 328 -10.87 -8.43 11.53
N TYR A 329 -10.84 -7.25 12.14
CA TYR A 329 -9.79 -6.86 13.09
C TYR A 329 -9.79 -7.77 14.32
N LYS A 330 -10.98 -8.03 14.89
CA LYS A 330 -11.14 -8.98 16.00
C LYS A 330 -10.84 -10.41 15.57
N TRP A 331 -11.22 -10.78 14.33
CA TRP A 331 -10.92 -12.10 13.79
C TRP A 331 -9.41 -12.35 13.70
N LEU A 332 -8.61 -11.41 13.20
CA LEU A 332 -7.16 -11.52 13.10
C LEU A 332 -6.45 -11.41 14.46
N LYS A 333 -7.15 -11.08 15.55
CA LYS A 333 -6.57 -10.91 16.89
C LYS A 333 -5.36 -9.95 16.90
N ILE A 334 -5.46 -8.86 16.13
CA ILE A 334 -4.38 -7.86 16.03
C ILE A 334 -4.14 -7.28 17.42
N LYS A 335 -2.93 -7.48 17.94
CA LYS A 335 -2.50 -6.93 19.21
C LYS A 335 -1.90 -5.53 19.01
N ARG A 336 -2.10 -4.64 19.96
CA ARG A 336 -1.28 -3.45 20.17
C ARG A 336 -0.15 -3.82 21.11
N SER A 337 1.06 -3.44 20.74
CA SER A 337 2.18 -3.46 21.69
C SER A 337 2.30 -2.04 22.24
N TYR A 338 1.95 -1.87 23.50
CA TYR A 338 2.07 -0.57 24.19
C TYR A 338 3.52 -0.27 24.56
#